data_fbd469551c88fcfdb4aff5979b815294
#
_entry.id   fbd469551c88fcfdb4aff5979b815294
#
_cell.length_a   1.000
_cell.length_b   1.000
_cell.length_c   1.000
_cell.angle_alpha   90.00
_cell.angle_beta   90.00
_cell.angle_gamma   90.00
#
_symmetry.space_group_name_H-M   'P 1'
#
loop_
_entity.id
_entity.type
_entity.pdbx_description
1 polymer ?
#
loop_
_entity_poly.entity_id
_entity_poly.type
_entity_poly.pdbx_seq_one_letter_code
_entity_poly.pdbx_strand_id
1 'polypeptide(L)'
;MIRVFSMFTGIGAYERALQNIGVNYELVGYCEIEDKRNKAYQLLHKVTQDKNHGDVTTLDTSEIEDFDLLTYSPPCVSFSVAGKQEGMKDVRGTLFYNALKVIQDKHPKYCVMENVDNLAIKFKEDFSLMLDSLDKAGYNNYWKIINAKDFLPQNRNRVYLVSIRKDIDDKTFEFPIGEDTRCWWEFINPYETRELTGSQKRKIDYVKGLNPTETVNIEGKPQFDRAIVTLRTSGLRFQNNREHPTITAAYGRGGGNFTMLAYNGHIGGITPRQCFKLMGFEYEDADLLKANGFSVSSLYEMSGRTVVVPVLEGIFKNLLKEE
;
A
#
# COMPACT_ATOMS: atom_id res chain seq x y z
N MET A 1 21.21 -15.38 -6.16
CA MET A 1 19.76 -15.31 -6.55
C MET A 1 18.94 -15.66 -5.33
N ILE A 2 18.06 -14.76 -4.87
CA ILE A 2 17.20 -14.99 -3.69
C ILE A 2 15.87 -15.62 -4.14
N ARG A 3 15.39 -16.64 -3.40
CA ARG A 3 14.12 -17.32 -3.67
C ARG A 3 13.03 -16.69 -2.80
N VAL A 4 11.91 -16.30 -3.40
CA VAL A 4 10.85 -15.50 -2.77
C VAL A 4 9.53 -16.25 -2.79
N PHE A 5 8.84 -16.29 -1.65
CA PHE A 5 7.44 -16.67 -1.55
C PHE A 5 6.64 -15.49 -1.02
N SER A 6 5.50 -15.19 -1.63
CA SER A 6 4.71 -14.00 -1.28
C SER A 6 3.29 -14.36 -0.89
N MET A 7 2.80 -13.83 0.24
CA MET A 7 1.43 -14.07 0.71
C MET A 7 0.64 -12.75 0.75
N PHE A 8 -0.64 -12.83 0.40
CA PHE A 8 -1.53 -11.66 0.33
C PHE A 8 -1.02 -10.61 -0.66
N THR A 9 -0.58 -11.06 -1.82
CA THR A 9 0.26 -10.28 -2.75
C THR A 9 -0.39 -9.01 -3.29
N GLY A 10 -1.74 -8.96 -3.38
CA GLY A 10 -2.41 -7.83 -4.01
C GLY A 10 -1.97 -7.67 -5.47
N ILE A 11 -1.32 -6.54 -5.76
CA ILE A 11 -0.74 -6.25 -7.08
C ILE A 11 0.79 -6.33 -7.10
N GLY A 12 1.43 -6.89 -6.07
CA GLY A 12 2.85 -7.21 -6.06
C GLY A 12 3.79 -6.03 -5.80
N ALA A 13 3.57 -5.28 -4.73
CA ALA A 13 4.47 -4.18 -4.36
C ALA A 13 5.85 -4.67 -3.92
N TYR A 14 5.95 -5.83 -3.31
CA TYR A 14 7.22 -6.42 -2.88
C TYR A 14 8.07 -6.82 -4.09
N GLU A 15 7.47 -7.49 -5.06
CA GLU A 15 8.12 -7.89 -6.30
C GLU A 15 8.54 -6.65 -7.11
N ARG A 16 7.69 -5.63 -7.16
CA ARG A 16 8.04 -4.36 -7.80
C ARG A 16 9.26 -3.71 -7.14
N ALA A 17 9.33 -3.72 -5.82
CA ALA A 17 10.47 -3.17 -5.09
C ALA A 17 11.76 -3.93 -5.38
N LEU A 18 11.73 -5.27 -5.38
CA LEU A 18 12.87 -6.11 -5.73
C LEU A 18 13.35 -5.86 -7.17
N GLN A 19 12.39 -5.73 -8.12
CA GLN A 19 12.68 -5.40 -9.52
C GLN A 19 13.35 -4.04 -9.67
N ASN A 20 12.80 -3.01 -9.01
CA ASN A 20 13.30 -1.64 -9.12
C ASN A 20 14.75 -1.49 -8.60
N ILE A 21 15.12 -2.24 -7.57
CA ILE A 21 16.48 -2.20 -7.01
C ILE A 21 17.43 -3.20 -7.68
N GLY A 22 16.96 -3.94 -8.68
CA GLY A 22 17.79 -4.85 -9.48
C GLY A 22 18.18 -6.14 -8.76
N VAL A 23 17.47 -6.56 -7.72
CA VAL A 23 17.72 -7.82 -7.04
C VAL A 23 17.41 -8.99 -7.98
N ASN A 24 18.38 -9.89 -8.15
CA ASN A 24 18.17 -11.14 -8.87
C ASN A 24 17.41 -12.13 -7.98
N TYR A 25 16.10 -12.32 -8.25
CA TYR A 25 15.23 -13.18 -7.47
C TYR A 25 14.44 -14.16 -8.35
N GLU A 26 14.05 -15.28 -7.74
CA GLU A 26 13.11 -16.25 -8.28
C GLU A 26 11.85 -16.25 -7.41
N LEU A 27 10.68 -16.01 -8.00
CA LEU A 27 9.40 -16.21 -7.33
C LEU A 27 9.05 -17.70 -7.37
N VAL A 28 9.13 -18.38 -6.24
CA VAL A 28 8.80 -19.82 -6.15
C VAL A 28 7.30 -20.06 -6.11
N GLY A 29 6.53 -19.13 -5.52
CA GLY A 29 5.08 -19.18 -5.49
C GLY A 29 4.49 -17.95 -4.78
N TYR A 30 3.18 -17.82 -4.83
CA TYR A 30 2.46 -16.74 -4.15
C TYR A 30 1.03 -17.15 -3.75
N CYS A 31 0.41 -16.35 -2.86
CA CYS A 31 -0.99 -16.51 -2.48
C CYS A 31 -1.77 -15.22 -2.69
N GLU A 32 -2.76 -15.24 -3.60
CA GLU A 32 -3.79 -14.21 -3.75
C GLU A 32 -5.11 -14.90 -4.08
N ILE A 33 -6.12 -14.70 -3.21
CA ILE A 33 -7.42 -15.35 -3.30
C ILE A 33 -8.39 -14.61 -4.24
N GLU A 34 -8.18 -13.31 -4.43
CA GLU A 34 -9.12 -12.50 -5.21
C GLU A 34 -8.71 -12.47 -6.68
N ASP A 35 -9.55 -13.06 -7.54
CA ASP A 35 -9.28 -13.26 -8.96
C ASP A 35 -8.80 -12.01 -9.71
N LYS A 36 -9.39 -10.85 -9.40
CA LYS A 36 -9.02 -9.60 -10.08
C LYS A 36 -7.60 -9.18 -9.71
N ARG A 37 -7.23 -9.27 -8.41
CA ARG A 37 -5.88 -8.93 -7.98
C ARG A 37 -4.88 -9.94 -8.47
N ASN A 38 -5.23 -11.23 -8.45
CA ASN A 38 -4.43 -12.29 -9.04
C ASN A 38 -4.13 -12.03 -10.52
N LYS A 39 -5.17 -11.72 -11.32
CA LYS A 39 -4.99 -11.37 -12.74
C LYS A 39 -4.10 -10.12 -12.92
N ALA A 40 -4.26 -9.10 -12.08
CA ALA A 40 -3.42 -7.90 -12.13
C ALA A 40 -1.97 -8.22 -11.78
N TYR A 41 -1.74 -9.03 -10.74
CA TYR A 41 -0.42 -9.50 -10.34
C TYR A 41 0.29 -10.24 -11.48
N GLN A 42 -0.40 -11.18 -12.13
CA GLN A 42 0.15 -11.94 -13.26
C GLN A 42 0.57 -11.04 -14.42
N LEU A 43 -0.26 -10.05 -14.77
CA LEU A 43 0.05 -9.10 -15.83
C LEU A 43 1.24 -8.21 -15.50
N LEU A 44 1.31 -7.69 -14.27
CA LEU A 44 2.35 -6.76 -13.84
C LEU A 44 3.73 -7.44 -13.65
N HIS A 45 3.73 -8.69 -13.21
CA HIS A 45 4.96 -9.42 -12.88
C HIS A 45 5.28 -10.53 -13.88
N LYS A 46 4.46 -10.73 -14.92
CA LYS A 46 4.62 -11.75 -15.98
C LYS A 46 4.77 -13.16 -15.41
N VAL A 47 3.96 -13.47 -14.41
CA VAL A 47 3.92 -14.80 -13.77
C VAL A 47 2.66 -15.56 -14.18
N THR A 48 2.73 -16.88 -14.09
CA THR A 48 1.67 -17.80 -14.51
C THR A 48 0.80 -18.25 -13.34
N GLN A 49 -0.40 -18.75 -13.63
CA GLN A 49 -1.38 -19.16 -12.60
C GLN A 49 -0.91 -20.34 -11.75
N ASP A 50 -0.07 -21.21 -12.27
CA ASP A 50 0.48 -22.37 -11.57
C ASP A 50 1.33 -21.99 -10.34
N LYS A 51 1.83 -20.75 -10.27
CA LYS A 51 2.54 -20.21 -9.10
C LYS A 51 1.59 -19.74 -7.99
N ASN A 52 0.28 -19.61 -8.23
CA ASN A 52 -0.68 -19.13 -7.23
C ASN A 52 -1.27 -20.27 -6.41
N HIS A 53 -0.94 -20.33 -5.14
CA HIS A 53 -1.51 -21.27 -4.18
C HIS A 53 -2.90 -20.85 -3.63
N GLY A 54 -3.41 -19.67 -4.01
CA GLY A 54 -4.77 -19.22 -3.68
C GLY A 54 -4.99 -18.84 -2.22
N ASP A 55 -5.87 -19.58 -1.53
CA ASP A 55 -6.29 -19.27 -0.16
C ASP A 55 -5.26 -19.75 0.87
N VAL A 56 -4.71 -18.82 1.62
CA VAL A 56 -3.73 -19.09 2.69
C VAL A 56 -4.27 -19.99 3.81
N THR A 57 -5.59 -20.06 3.99
CA THR A 57 -6.23 -20.88 5.05
C THR A 57 -6.23 -22.37 4.71
N THR A 58 -6.11 -22.71 3.45
CA THR A 58 -6.06 -24.09 2.94
C THR A 58 -4.69 -24.46 2.38
N LEU A 59 -3.69 -23.59 2.55
CA LEU A 59 -2.34 -23.77 2.02
C LEU A 59 -1.66 -24.99 2.63
N ASP A 60 -1.26 -25.93 1.78
CA ASP A 60 -0.37 -27.03 2.14
C ASP A 60 1.08 -26.58 2.01
N THR A 61 1.76 -26.40 3.12
CA THR A 61 3.14 -25.94 3.14
C THR A 61 4.11 -26.95 2.55
N SER A 62 3.76 -28.24 2.46
CA SER A 62 4.60 -29.27 1.85
C SER A 62 4.73 -29.13 0.33
N GLU A 63 3.76 -28.46 -0.32
CA GLU A 63 3.77 -28.20 -1.75
C GLU A 63 4.60 -26.96 -2.14
N ILE A 64 5.02 -26.16 -1.15
CA ILE A 64 5.85 -24.98 -1.39
C ILE A 64 7.33 -25.41 -1.45
N GLU A 65 8.01 -24.99 -2.50
CA GLU A 65 9.47 -25.13 -2.57
C GLU A 65 10.16 -24.30 -1.48
N ASP A 66 11.38 -24.68 -1.08
CA ASP A 66 12.15 -23.90 -0.11
C ASP A 66 12.50 -22.52 -0.69
N PHE A 67 12.48 -21.50 0.15
CA PHE A 67 12.72 -20.12 -0.23
C PHE A 67 13.47 -19.34 0.87
N ASP A 68 14.07 -18.22 0.50
CA ASP A 68 14.89 -17.39 1.39
C ASP A 68 14.10 -16.24 2.01
N LEU A 69 13.16 -15.65 1.28
CA LEU A 69 12.41 -14.46 1.67
C LEU A 69 10.89 -14.71 1.61
N LEU A 70 10.22 -14.53 2.74
CA LEU A 70 8.78 -14.42 2.82
C LEU A 70 8.37 -12.94 2.82
N THR A 71 7.47 -12.56 1.91
CA THR A 71 6.80 -11.26 1.98
C THR A 71 5.31 -11.45 2.25
N TYR A 72 4.72 -10.65 3.14
CA TYR A 72 3.32 -10.82 3.50
C TYR A 72 2.68 -9.54 4.06
N SER A 73 1.43 -9.30 3.66
CA SER A 73 0.62 -8.19 4.18
C SER A 73 -0.77 -8.71 4.53
N PRO A 74 -0.94 -9.37 5.69
CA PRO A 74 -2.24 -9.92 6.07
C PRO A 74 -3.29 -8.81 6.17
N PRO A 75 -4.55 -9.06 5.75
CA PRO A 75 -5.60 -8.05 5.74
C PRO A 75 -5.81 -7.43 7.12
N CYS A 76 -5.79 -6.10 7.17
CA CYS A 76 -5.89 -5.31 8.39
C CYS A 76 -7.30 -4.84 8.72
N VAL A 77 -8.35 -5.47 8.16
CA VAL A 77 -9.73 -4.96 8.29
C VAL A 77 -10.18 -4.85 9.75
N SER A 78 -9.61 -5.67 10.63
CA SER A 78 -9.84 -5.65 12.08
C SER A 78 -9.04 -4.58 12.82
N PHE A 79 -7.92 -4.12 12.24
CA PHE A 79 -6.99 -3.15 12.87
C PHE A 79 -7.10 -1.72 12.30
N SER A 80 -7.85 -1.50 11.21
CA SER A 80 -7.95 -0.17 10.61
C SER A 80 -9.04 0.68 11.25
N VAL A 81 -8.88 2.01 11.23
CA VAL A 81 -9.92 2.97 11.67
C VAL A 81 -11.22 2.82 10.87
N ALA A 82 -11.13 2.38 9.62
CA ALA A 82 -12.28 2.13 8.75
C ALA A 82 -12.90 0.73 8.93
N GLY A 83 -12.29 -0.17 9.73
CA GLY A 83 -12.77 -1.50 10.04
C GLY A 83 -13.50 -1.57 11.38
N LYS A 84 -13.97 -2.77 11.77
CA LYS A 84 -14.70 -3.00 13.04
C LYS A 84 -13.82 -2.89 14.28
N GLN A 85 -12.49 -2.81 14.12
CA GLN A 85 -11.50 -2.71 15.20
C GLN A 85 -11.61 -3.84 16.25
N GLU A 86 -11.84 -5.08 15.80
CA GLU A 86 -12.01 -6.25 16.68
C GLU A 86 -10.68 -6.98 16.99
N GLY A 87 -9.55 -6.51 16.40
CA GLY A 87 -8.22 -7.10 16.64
C GLY A 87 -8.11 -8.56 16.20
N MET A 88 -7.38 -9.36 16.98
CA MET A 88 -7.20 -10.81 16.75
C MET A 88 -8.45 -11.65 16.99
N LYS A 89 -9.52 -11.08 17.54
CA LYS A 89 -10.81 -11.76 17.70
C LYS A 89 -11.58 -11.90 16.38
N ASP A 90 -11.26 -11.08 15.37
CA ASP A 90 -11.81 -11.24 14.03
C ASP A 90 -11.07 -12.37 13.31
N VAL A 91 -11.82 -13.21 12.58
CA VAL A 91 -11.26 -14.32 11.75
C VAL A 91 -10.14 -13.83 10.82
N ARG A 92 -10.22 -12.60 10.33
CA ARG A 92 -9.20 -11.99 9.47
C ARG A 92 -7.92 -11.58 10.23
N GLY A 93 -8.02 -11.33 11.56
CA GLY A 93 -6.85 -11.13 12.41
C GLY A 93 -6.05 -12.43 12.61
N THR A 94 -6.68 -13.58 12.40
CA THR A 94 -6.04 -14.90 12.51
C THR A 94 -5.19 -15.26 11.28
N LEU A 95 -5.31 -14.55 10.14
CA LEU A 95 -4.55 -14.83 8.93
C LEU A 95 -3.02 -14.66 9.09
N PHE A 96 -2.60 -13.89 10.09
CA PHE A 96 -1.19 -13.87 10.49
C PHE A 96 -0.67 -15.27 10.87
N TYR A 97 -1.48 -16.08 11.56
CA TYR A 97 -1.06 -17.42 11.97
C TYR A 97 -0.89 -18.39 10.80
N ASN A 98 -1.56 -18.15 9.66
CA ASN A 98 -1.28 -18.89 8.43
C ASN A 98 0.10 -18.55 7.88
N ALA A 99 0.50 -17.27 7.92
CA ALA A 99 1.87 -16.88 7.57
C ALA A 99 2.89 -17.44 8.58
N LEU A 100 2.59 -17.39 9.88
CA LEU A 100 3.43 -17.97 10.93
C LEU A 100 3.63 -19.47 10.71
N LYS A 101 2.60 -20.21 10.29
CA LYS A 101 2.73 -21.63 9.95
C LYS A 101 3.73 -21.85 8.81
N VAL A 102 3.65 -21.06 7.74
CA VAL A 102 4.63 -21.12 6.64
C VAL A 102 6.04 -20.81 7.15
N ILE A 103 6.19 -19.80 8.02
CA ILE A 103 7.48 -19.45 8.64
C ILE A 103 8.05 -20.61 9.47
N GLN A 104 7.20 -21.28 10.26
CA GLN A 104 7.59 -22.41 11.11
C GLN A 104 7.93 -23.66 10.30
N ASP A 105 7.25 -23.92 9.20
CA ASP A 105 7.46 -25.11 8.38
C ASP A 105 8.64 -24.95 7.40
N LYS A 106 8.87 -23.73 6.89
CA LYS A 106 9.86 -23.45 5.83
C LYS A 106 11.13 -22.75 6.32
N HIS A 107 11.11 -22.13 7.48
CA HIS A 107 12.25 -21.45 8.08
C HIS A 107 13.03 -20.52 7.13
N PRO A 108 12.36 -19.58 6.39
CA PRO A 108 13.05 -18.67 5.48
C PRO A 108 14.10 -17.82 6.23
N LYS A 109 15.11 -17.32 5.51
CA LYS A 109 16.13 -16.44 6.08
C LYS A 109 15.54 -15.13 6.58
N TYR A 110 14.62 -14.57 5.79
CA TYR A 110 14.02 -13.25 6.00
C TYR A 110 12.51 -13.31 5.85
N CYS A 111 11.81 -12.53 6.69
CA CYS A 111 10.38 -12.29 6.54
C CYS A 111 10.13 -10.78 6.61
N VAL A 112 9.36 -10.24 5.67
CA VAL A 112 9.01 -8.81 5.63
C VAL A 112 7.51 -8.64 5.59
N MET A 113 6.96 -7.97 6.61
CA MET A 113 5.53 -7.69 6.76
C MET A 113 5.24 -6.19 6.72
N GLU A 114 4.12 -5.82 6.09
CA GLU A 114 3.52 -4.49 6.23
C GLU A 114 2.10 -4.58 6.80
N ASN A 115 1.73 -3.59 7.59
CA ASN A 115 0.36 -3.44 8.07
C ASN A 115 0.04 -1.98 8.42
N VAL A 116 -1.22 -1.68 8.77
CA VAL A 116 -1.59 -0.36 9.28
C VAL A 116 -0.90 -0.08 10.61
N ASP A 117 -0.56 1.19 10.83
CA ASP A 117 0.08 1.69 12.06
C ASP A 117 -0.72 1.41 13.34
N ASN A 118 -2.06 1.33 13.24
CA ASN A 118 -2.93 0.98 14.37
C ASN A 118 -2.61 -0.39 14.97
N LEU A 119 -2.04 -1.33 14.22
CA LEU A 119 -1.58 -2.62 14.75
C LEU A 119 -0.59 -2.39 15.90
N ALA A 120 0.38 -1.52 15.72
CA ALA A 120 1.39 -1.22 16.74
C ALA A 120 0.95 -0.13 17.76
N ILE A 121 -0.05 0.70 17.42
CA ILE A 121 -0.49 1.81 18.28
C ILE A 121 -1.66 1.41 19.18
N LYS A 122 -2.73 0.84 18.60
CA LYS A 122 -3.98 0.52 19.30
C LYS A 122 -4.07 -0.94 19.74
N PHE A 123 -3.52 -1.85 18.94
CA PHE A 123 -3.55 -3.30 19.18
C PHE A 123 -2.19 -3.82 19.63
N LYS A 124 -1.59 -3.13 20.60
CA LYS A 124 -0.23 -3.43 21.09
C LYS A 124 -0.09 -4.84 21.66
N GLU A 125 -1.13 -5.33 22.33
CA GLU A 125 -1.14 -6.68 22.89
C GLU A 125 -1.12 -7.75 21.79
N ASP A 126 -1.98 -7.59 20.76
CA ASP A 126 -1.99 -8.47 19.60
C ASP A 126 -0.64 -8.42 18.85
N PHE A 127 -0.08 -7.22 18.69
CA PHE A 127 1.22 -7.04 18.04
C PHE A 127 2.36 -7.69 18.85
N SER A 128 2.34 -7.55 20.19
CA SER A 128 3.30 -8.24 21.06
C SER A 128 3.22 -9.75 20.93
N LEU A 129 2.01 -10.33 20.88
CA LEU A 129 1.81 -11.76 20.66
C LEU A 129 2.35 -12.24 19.30
N MET A 130 2.21 -11.40 18.25
CA MET A 130 2.81 -11.70 16.94
C MET A 130 4.34 -11.74 17.03
N LEU A 131 4.97 -10.73 17.67
CA LEU A 131 6.42 -10.67 17.85
C LEU A 131 6.94 -11.85 18.69
N ASP A 132 6.27 -12.18 19.79
CA ASP A 132 6.60 -13.33 20.65
C ASP A 132 6.51 -14.67 19.88
N SER A 133 5.52 -14.78 18.98
CA SER A 133 5.36 -15.99 18.15
C SER A 133 6.49 -16.15 17.14
N LEU A 134 6.91 -15.05 16.53
CA LEU A 134 8.07 -15.03 15.61
C LEU A 134 9.39 -15.27 16.35
N ASP A 135 9.55 -14.70 17.54
CA ASP A 135 10.73 -14.96 18.39
C ASP A 135 10.87 -16.46 18.75
N LYS A 136 9.73 -17.08 19.14
CA LYS A 136 9.66 -18.54 19.41
C LYS A 136 9.91 -19.39 18.16
N ALA A 137 9.56 -18.86 16.97
CA ALA A 137 9.85 -19.51 15.71
C ALA A 137 11.33 -19.36 15.28
N GLY A 138 12.15 -18.66 16.06
CA GLY A 138 13.60 -18.54 15.84
C GLY A 138 14.05 -17.26 15.12
N TYR A 139 13.28 -16.19 15.19
CA TYR A 139 13.59 -14.93 14.51
C TYR A 139 13.86 -13.78 15.48
N ASN A 140 14.81 -12.92 15.14
CA ASN A 140 14.93 -11.57 15.70
C ASN A 140 14.03 -10.64 14.91
N ASN A 141 13.31 -9.75 15.62
CA ASN A 141 12.25 -8.93 15.06
C ASN A 141 12.58 -7.45 15.15
N TYR A 142 12.62 -6.78 14.01
CA TYR A 142 12.83 -5.35 13.86
C TYR A 142 11.54 -4.73 13.33
N TRP A 143 11.02 -3.70 13.98
CA TRP A 143 9.82 -3.04 13.47
C TRP A 143 9.88 -1.52 13.63
N LYS A 144 9.22 -0.82 12.71
CA LYS A 144 9.15 0.64 12.72
C LYS A 144 7.84 1.10 12.06
N ILE A 145 7.25 2.17 12.59
CA ILE A 145 6.22 2.91 11.87
C ILE A 145 6.92 3.92 10.96
N ILE A 146 6.70 3.77 9.65
CA ILE A 146 7.29 4.63 8.63
C ILE A 146 6.16 5.38 7.92
N ASN A 147 6.34 6.69 7.71
CA ASN A 147 5.47 7.48 6.88
C ASN A 147 6.01 7.52 5.44
N ALA A 148 5.17 7.17 4.49
CA ALA A 148 5.56 7.19 3.08
C ALA A 148 5.98 8.58 2.58
N LYS A 149 5.59 9.67 3.26
CA LYS A 149 5.92 11.06 2.87
C LYS A 149 7.42 11.35 2.80
N ASP A 150 8.22 10.54 3.47
CA ASP A 150 9.67 10.66 3.48
C ASP A 150 10.30 9.97 2.24
N PHE A 151 9.52 9.22 1.45
CA PHE A 151 9.94 8.46 0.27
C PHE A 151 9.25 8.91 -1.03
N LEU A 152 8.03 9.42 -0.91
CA LEU A 152 7.23 10.00 -2.01
C LEU A 152 6.14 10.91 -1.40
N PRO A 153 5.57 11.85 -2.15
CA PRO A 153 4.68 12.86 -1.57
C PRO A 153 3.27 12.31 -1.22
N GLN A 154 3.21 11.29 -0.37
CA GLN A 154 1.95 10.75 0.18
C GLN A 154 2.06 10.56 1.70
N ASN A 155 1.16 11.16 2.45
CA ASN A 155 1.07 10.95 3.90
C ASN A 155 0.35 9.62 4.18
N ARG A 156 1.15 8.56 4.47
CA ARG A 156 0.65 7.21 4.74
C ARG A 156 1.54 6.53 5.79
N ASN A 157 1.05 6.44 7.03
CA ASN A 157 1.72 5.70 8.09
C ASN A 157 1.44 4.20 7.97
N ARG A 158 2.50 3.39 8.09
CA ARG A 158 2.41 1.93 8.13
C ARG A 158 3.44 1.36 9.10
N VAL A 159 3.11 0.26 9.75
CA VAL A 159 4.09 -0.54 10.48
C VAL A 159 4.72 -1.52 9.51
N TYR A 160 6.05 -1.55 9.53
CA TYR A 160 6.87 -2.54 8.83
C TYR A 160 7.57 -3.39 9.87
N LEU A 161 7.56 -4.70 9.65
CA LEU A 161 8.23 -5.69 10.48
C LEU A 161 9.17 -6.51 9.60
N VAL A 162 10.42 -6.55 9.98
CA VAL A 162 11.47 -7.38 9.37
C VAL A 162 11.89 -8.40 10.41
N SER A 163 11.74 -9.68 10.08
CA SER A 163 12.17 -10.79 10.93
C SER A 163 13.33 -11.52 10.25
N ILE A 164 14.47 -11.58 10.93
CA ILE A 164 15.69 -12.22 10.45
C ILE A 164 15.93 -13.47 11.30
N ARG A 165 16.18 -14.60 10.66
CA ARG A 165 16.43 -15.86 11.37
C ARG A 165 17.67 -15.72 12.25
N LYS A 166 17.58 -16.16 13.51
CA LYS A 166 18.57 -15.89 14.56
C LYS A 166 19.97 -16.39 14.24
N ASP A 167 20.09 -17.47 13.45
CA ASP A 167 21.37 -18.07 13.09
C ASP A 167 22.18 -17.28 12.06
N ILE A 168 21.51 -16.36 11.33
CA ILE A 168 22.15 -15.53 10.28
C ILE A 168 22.11 -14.04 10.61
N ASP A 169 21.43 -13.63 11.67
CA ASP A 169 21.25 -12.23 12.02
C ASP A 169 22.49 -11.66 12.71
N ASP A 170 23.22 -10.80 12.01
CA ASP A 170 24.37 -10.05 12.52
C ASP A 170 23.99 -8.82 13.35
N LYS A 171 22.68 -8.53 13.47
CA LYS A 171 22.09 -7.40 14.19
C LYS A 171 22.47 -6.01 13.63
N THR A 172 22.82 -5.95 12.36
CA THR A 172 23.17 -4.70 11.67
C THR A 172 22.01 -4.11 10.88
N PHE A 173 20.85 -4.78 10.81
CA PHE A 173 19.71 -4.28 10.07
C PHE A 173 19.17 -2.98 10.66
N GLU A 174 19.05 -1.96 9.82
CA GLU A 174 18.40 -0.69 10.13
C GLU A 174 17.33 -0.37 9.09
N PHE A 175 16.22 0.23 9.55
CA PHE A 175 15.19 0.72 8.64
C PHE A 175 15.69 1.91 7.82
N PRO A 176 15.27 2.03 6.56
CA PRO A 176 15.68 3.15 5.72
C PRO A 176 15.20 4.49 6.29
N ILE A 177 15.99 5.52 6.01
CA ILE A 177 15.62 6.92 6.22
C ILE A 177 15.30 7.50 4.86
N GLY A 178 14.07 7.99 4.69
CA GLY A 178 13.66 8.66 3.46
C GLY A 178 13.94 10.16 3.55
N GLU A 179 14.29 10.77 2.42
CA GLU A 179 14.65 12.19 2.31
C GLU A 179 13.90 12.88 1.16
N ASP A 180 12.76 12.34 0.73
CA ASP A 180 11.98 12.93 -0.36
C ASP A 180 11.35 14.26 0.09
N THR A 181 11.66 15.31 -0.64
CA THR A 181 11.14 16.66 -0.41
C THR A 181 10.18 17.14 -1.49
N ARG A 182 9.93 16.33 -2.53
CA ARG A 182 9.06 16.68 -3.66
C ARG A 182 7.64 16.95 -3.19
N CYS A 183 6.99 17.86 -3.88
CA CYS A 183 5.56 18.09 -3.72
C CYS A 183 4.75 17.18 -4.65
N TRP A 184 3.49 16.90 -4.30
CA TRP A 184 2.64 16.04 -5.14
C TRP A 184 2.50 16.56 -6.58
N TRP A 185 2.49 17.88 -6.78
CA TRP A 185 2.39 18.51 -8.10
C TRP A 185 3.69 18.45 -8.93
N GLU A 186 4.82 18.11 -8.31
CA GLU A 186 6.10 17.84 -8.98
C GLU A 186 6.24 16.34 -9.29
N PHE A 187 5.56 15.52 -8.51
CA PHE A 187 5.65 14.06 -8.60
C PHE A 187 4.64 13.44 -9.57
N ILE A 188 3.44 14.01 -9.65
CA ILE A 188 2.38 13.61 -10.60
C ILE A 188 2.00 14.79 -11.48
N ASN A 189 1.51 14.52 -12.71
CA ASN A 189 1.02 15.58 -13.59
C ASN A 189 -0.29 16.18 -13.06
N PRO A 190 -0.31 17.41 -12.51
CA PRO A 190 -1.50 17.99 -11.91
C PRO A 190 -2.59 18.38 -12.92
N TYR A 191 -2.27 18.42 -14.21
CA TYR A 191 -3.23 18.70 -15.30
C TYR A 191 -3.92 17.44 -15.81
N GLU A 192 -3.36 16.26 -15.55
CA GLU A 192 -3.98 14.98 -15.88
C GLU A 192 -5.05 14.66 -14.83
N THR A 193 -6.22 15.24 -14.94
CA THR A 193 -7.31 15.02 -14.00
C THR A 193 -8.49 14.31 -14.65
N ARG A 194 -9.24 13.59 -13.85
CA ARG A 194 -10.52 13.03 -14.24
C ARG A 194 -11.60 14.12 -14.13
N GLU A 195 -12.46 14.22 -15.12
CA GLU A 195 -13.66 15.03 -15.02
C GLU A 195 -14.51 14.67 -13.79
N LEU A 196 -15.05 15.68 -13.15
CA LEU A 196 -15.98 15.51 -12.05
C LEU A 196 -17.32 15.00 -12.58
N THR A 197 -17.86 13.97 -11.94
CA THR A 197 -19.20 13.46 -12.28
C THR A 197 -20.26 14.52 -11.97
N GLY A 198 -21.42 14.43 -12.64
CA GLY A 198 -22.53 15.33 -12.35
C GLY A 198 -22.96 15.34 -10.87
N SER A 199 -22.84 14.19 -10.18
CA SER A 199 -23.09 14.10 -8.73
C SER A 199 -22.04 14.87 -7.92
N GLN A 200 -20.77 14.79 -8.29
CA GLN A 200 -19.67 15.53 -7.63
C GLN A 200 -19.80 17.03 -7.87
N LYS A 201 -20.10 17.46 -9.12
CA LYS A 201 -20.37 18.86 -9.46
C LYS A 201 -21.54 19.40 -8.61
N ARG A 202 -22.67 18.68 -8.54
CA ARG A 202 -23.83 19.09 -7.71
C ARG A 202 -23.48 19.19 -6.22
N LYS A 203 -22.69 18.27 -5.68
CA LYS A 203 -22.23 18.35 -4.28
C LYS A 203 -21.36 19.57 -4.02
N ILE A 204 -20.47 19.91 -4.94
CA ILE A 204 -19.64 21.12 -4.86
C ILE A 204 -20.54 22.35 -4.88
N ASP A 205 -21.50 22.40 -5.79
CA ASP A 205 -22.45 23.53 -5.90
C ASP A 205 -23.34 23.63 -4.67
N TYR A 206 -23.80 22.50 -4.10
CA TYR A 206 -24.57 22.48 -2.86
C TYR A 206 -23.76 23.02 -1.67
N VAL A 207 -22.50 22.57 -1.53
CA VAL A 207 -21.60 23.05 -0.47
C VAL A 207 -21.28 24.53 -0.64
N LYS A 208 -21.09 25.00 -1.88
CA LYS A 208 -20.95 26.44 -2.19
C LYS A 208 -22.17 27.24 -1.75
N GLY A 209 -23.38 26.70 -1.91
CA GLY A 209 -24.61 27.33 -1.48
C GLY A 209 -24.79 27.43 0.03
N LEU A 210 -24.22 26.46 0.79
CA LEU A 210 -24.32 26.45 2.26
C LEU A 210 -23.31 27.37 2.95
N ASN A 211 -22.13 27.58 2.37
CA ASN A 211 -21.05 28.39 2.93
C ASN A 211 -20.52 29.41 1.89
N PRO A 212 -21.25 30.47 1.58
CA PRO A 212 -20.84 31.44 0.56
C PRO A 212 -19.52 32.16 0.89
N THR A 213 -19.10 32.22 2.16
CA THR A 213 -17.83 32.80 2.57
C THR A 213 -16.63 31.85 2.35
N GLU A 214 -16.88 30.55 2.24
CA GLU A 214 -15.90 29.51 1.88
C GLU A 214 -15.95 29.15 0.39
N THR A 215 -16.82 29.79 -0.36
CA THR A 215 -16.89 29.66 -1.81
C THR A 215 -15.58 30.16 -2.39
N VAL A 216 -14.72 29.25 -2.57
CA VAL A 216 -13.48 29.46 -3.28
C VAL A 216 -13.84 29.72 -4.73
N ASN A 217 -13.86 30.96 -5.10
CA ASN A 217 -13.51 31.35 -6.45
C ASN A 217 -12.05 30.98 -6.57
N ILE A 218 -11.77 29.82 -7.18
CA ILE A 218 -10.43 29.30 -7.39
C ILE A 218 -9.65 30.23 -8.33
N GLU A 219 -10.36 30.97 -9.17
CA GLU A 219 -9.81 32.03 -9.98
C GLU A 219 -9.38 33.22 -9.10
N GLY A 220 -8.09 33.44 -9.02
CA GLY A 220 -7.48 34.61 -8.41
C GLY A 220 -7.15 34.55 -6.92
N LYS A 221 -7.20 33.38 -6.26
CA LYS A 221 -6.69 33.19 -4.90
C LYS A 221 -5.41 32.34 -4.89
N PRO A 222 -4.21 32.94 -4.79
CA PRO A 222 -2.93 32.25 -4.85
C PRO A 222 -2.77 31.12 -3.82
N GLN A 223 -3.45 31.23 -2.68
CA GLN A 223 -3.40 30.27 -1.59
C GLN A 223 -4.00 28.89 -1.92
N PHE A 224 -4.75 28.77 -3.03
CA PHE A 224 -5.38 27.50 -3.47
C PHE A 224 -4.80 27.00 -4.78
N ASP A 225 -3.73 27.62 -5.24
CA ASP A 225 -3.15 27.34 -6.56
C ASP A 225 -2.45 25.98 -6.63
N ARG A 226 -2.21 25.35 -5.48
CA ARG A 226 -1.54 24.03 -5.38
C ARG A 226 -2.18 23.25 -4.23
N ALA A 227 -3.50 23.08 -4.27
CA ALA A 227 -4.25 22.52 -3.17
C ALA A 227 -4.83 21.13 -3.50
N ILE A 228 -4.90 20.31 -2.47
CA ILE A 228 -5.71 19.10 -2.46
C ILE A 228 -7.05 19.44 -1.84
N VAL A 229 -8.12 19.20 -2.58
CA VAL A 229 -9.47 19.54 -2.20
C VAL A 229 -10.24 18.26 -1.88
N THR A 230 -10.67 18.10 -0.62
CA THR A 230 -11.50 16.97 -0.22
C THR A 230 -12.95 17.42 -0.04
N LEU A 231 -13.85 16.81 -0.80
CA LEU A 231 -15.28 16.98 -0.63
C LEU A 231 -15.76 16.14 0.56
N ARG A 232 -16.30 16.80 1.59
CA ARG A 232 -16.91 16.17 2.76
C ARG A 232 -18.41 16.46 2.80
N THR A 233 -19.13 15.72 3.62
CA THR A 233 -20.55 16.02 3.93
C THR A 233 -20.72 17.41 4.54
N SER A 234 -19.74 17.87 5.32
CA SER A 234 -19.74 19.17 6.01
C SER A 234 -19.14 20.33 5.20
N GLY A 235 -18.65 20.09 3.97
CA GLY A 235 -18.04 21.14 3.16
C GLY A 235 -16.81 20.71 2.36
N LEU A 236 -16.14 21.68 1.78
CA LEU A 236 -14.86 21.50 1.07
C LEU A 236 -13.71 21.77 2.04
N ARG A 237 -12.78 20.84 2.13
CA ARG A 237 -11.54 21.04 2.86
C ARG A 237 -10.40 21.24 1.87
N PHE A 238 -9.67 22.32 2.03
CA PHE A 238 -8.46 22.64 1.27
C PHE A 238 -7.22 22.29 2.11
N GLN A 239 -6.24 21.67 1.47
CA GLN A 239 -4.95 21.31 2.07
C GLN A 239 -3.85 21.72 1.11
N ASN A 240 -3.04 22.70 1.50
CA ASN A 240 -1.86 23.15 0.76
C ASN A 240 -0.61 22.41 1.25
N ASN A 241 -0.76 21.11 1.47
CA ASN A 241 0.34 20.28 1.94
C ASN A 241 1.18 19.82 0.74
N ARG A 242 2.46 19.62 1.00
CA ARG A 242 3.39 18.97 0.08
C ARG A 242 2.91 17.56 -0.27
N GLU A 243 2.39 16.86 0.72
CA GLU A 243 1.99 15.46 0.62
C GLU A 243 0.52 15.30 0.27
N HIS A 244 0.24 14.37 -0.62
CA HIS A 244 -1.11 13.87 -0.87
C HIS A 244 -1.61 13.05 0.35
N PRO A 245 -2.87 13.16 0.77
CA PRO A 245 -3.42 12.31 1.83
C PRO A 245 -3.41 10.83 1.42
N THR A 246 -3.50 9.94 2.42
CA THR A 246 -3.53 8.49 2.20
C THR A 246 -4.54 8.07 1.15
N ILE A 247 -4.09 7.41 0.09
CA ILE A 247 -4.94 6.75 -0.89
C ILE A 247 -5.52 5.49 -0.24
N THR A 248 -6.85 5.40 -0.24
CA THR A 248 -7.57 4.27 0.36
C THR A 248 -8.31 3.46 -0.71
N ALA A 249 -8.69 2.22 -0.38
CA ALA A 249 -9.46 1.35 -1.29
C ALA A 249 -10.81 1.94 -1.72
N ALA A 250 -11.37 2.87 -0.97
CA ALA A 250 -12.60 3.59 -1.30
C ALA A 250 -12.35 4.81 -2.20
N TYR A 251 -11.10 5.10 -2.52
CA TYR A 251 -10.71 6.24 -3.34
C TYR A 251 -11.37 6.13 -4.72
N GLY A 252 -12.06 7.17 -5.13
CA GLY A 252 -12.78 7.17 -6.42
C GLY A 252 -14.20 6.55 -6.43
N ARG A 253 -14.67 5.93 -5.35
CA ARG A 253 -16.05 5.40 -5.25
C ARG A 253 -17.14 6.47 -5.09
N GLY A 254 -16.78 7.76 -5.11
CA GLY A 254 -17.75 8.86 -5.05
C GLY A 254 -18.48 9.02 -3.72
N GLY A 255 -18.01 8.39 -2.66
CA GLY A 255 -18.49 8.57 -1.29
C GLY A 255 -18.16 9.95 -0.72
N GLY A 256 -18.51 10.20 0.54
CA GLY A 256 -18.38 11.49 1.22
C GLY A 256 -16.96 12.07 1.37
N ASN A 257 -15.92 11.38 0.89
CA ASN A 257 -14.52 11.82 0.93
C ASN A 257 -13.88 11.66 -0.46
N PHE A 258 -14.33 12.46 -1.42
CA PHE A 258 -13.74 12.51 -2.74
C PHE A 258 -12.63 13.55 -2.79
N THR A 259 -11.44 13.17 -3.28
CA THR A 259 -10.28 14.06 -3.37
C THR A 259 -10.08 14.55 -4.80
N MET A 260 -9.85 15.84 -4.91
CA MET A 260 -9.58 16.56 -6.14
C MET A 260 -8.22 17.26 -6.05
N LEU A 261 -7.61 17.50 -7.17
CA LEU A 261 -6.40 18.31 -7.31
C LEU A 261 -6.82 19.69 -7.84
N ALA A 262 -6.36 20.74 -7.19
CA ALA A 262 -6.48 22.11 -7.67
C ALA A 262 -5.08 22.64 -7.97
N TYR A 263 -4.85 23.04 -9.21
CA TYR A 263 -3.55 23.52 -9.68
C TYR A 263 -3.73 24.55 -10.79
N ASN A 264 -3.15 25.75 -10.64
CA ASN A 264 -3.21 26.84 -11.61
C ASN A 264 -4.64 27.10 -12.14
N GLY A 265 -5.62 27.22 -11.25
CA GLY A 265 -7.03 27.46 -11.59
C GLY A 265 -7.78 26.24 -12.16
N HIS A 266 -7.10 25.12 -12.41
CA HIS A 266 -7.72 23.87 -12.83
C HIS A 266 -8.11 23.03 -11.61
N ILE A 267 -9.31 22.43 -11.64
CA ILE A 267 -9.76 21.49 -10.60
C ILE A 267 -10.33 20.22 -11.23
N GLY A 268 -9.86 19.08 -10.79
CA GLY A 268 -10.35 17.79 -11.27
C GLY A 268 -10.05 16.65 -10.33
N GLY A 269 -10.68 15.50 -10.55
CA GLY A 269 -10.43 14.30 -9.76
C GLY A 269 -9.05 13.71 -10.07
N ILE A 270 -8.35 13.22 -9.04
CA ILE A 270 -7.13 12.43 -9.25
C ILE A 270 -7.45 11.18 -10.11
N THR A 271 -6.54 10.79 -10.98
CA THR A 271 -6.71 9.61 -11.85
C THR A 271 -6.14 8.34 -11.20
N PRO A 272 -6.56 7.13 -11.63
CA PRO A 272 -5.93 5.89 -11.18
C PRO A 272 -4.43 5.84 -11.46
N ARG A 273 -3.98 6.36 -12.62
CA ARG A 273 -2.56 6.43 -12.99
C ARG A 273 -1.75 7.21 -11.93
N GLN A 274 -2.27 8.36 -11.53
CA GLN A 274 -1.65 9.18 -10.48
C GLN A 274 -1.66 8.46 -9.12
N CYS A 275 -2.73 7.72 -8.80
CA CYS A 275 -2.79 6.91 -7.58
C CYS A 275 -1.73 5.80 -7.59
N PHE A 276 -1.52 5.12 -8.73
CA PHE A 276 -0.44 4.13 -8.88
C PHE A 276 0.93 4.78 -8.69
N LYS A 277 1.17 5.93 -9.33
CA LYS A 277 2.44 6.67 -9.18
C LYS A 277 2.71 7.06 -7.73
N LEU A 278 1.71 7.57 -7.01
CA LEU A 278 1.80 7.91 -5.59
C LEU A 278 1.98 6.68 -4.67
N MET A 279 1.85 5.47 -5.20
CA MET A 279 2.19 4.21 -4.50
C MET A 279 3.56 3.67 -4.92
N GLY A 280 4.25 4.31 -5.88
CA GLY A 280 5.56 3.92 -6.39
C GLY A 280 5.53 2.93 -7.55
N PHE A 281 4.36 2.73 -8.17
CA PHE A 281 4.22 2.06 -9.46
C PHE A 281 4.38 3.07 -10.60
N GLU A 282 4.57 2.58 -11.83
CA GLU A 282 4.65 3.45 -12.99
C GLU A 282 3.24 3.73 -13.58
N TYR A 283 3.13 4.78 -14.39
CA TYR A 283 1.88 5.11 -15.09
C TYR A 283 1.45 3.97 -16.02
N GLU A 284 2.43 3.33 -16.66
CA GLU A 284 2.27 2.21 -17.59
C GLU A 284 1.66 0.99 -16.92
N ASP A 285 1.86 0.80 -15.62
CA ASP A 285 1.23 -0.29 -14.86
C ASP A 285 -0.30 -0.12 -14.81
N ALA A 286 -0.78 1.08 -14.54
CA ALA A 286 -2.21 1.38 -14.56
C ALA A 286 -2.79 1.29 -15.99
N ASP A 287 -2.02 1.73 -16.99
CA ASP A 287 -2.42 1.67 -18.41
C ASP A 287 -2.52 0.22 -18.90
N LEU A 288 -1.54 -0.62 -18.54
CA LEU A 288 -1.54 -2.05 -18.84
C LEU A 288 -2.80 -2.72 -18.29
N LEU A 289 -3.11 -2.48 -17.01
CA LEU A 289 -4.31 -3.05 -16.40
C LEU A 289 -5.58 -2.53 -17.05
N LYS A 290 -5.66 -1.24 -17.35
CA LYS A 290 -6.81 -0.63 -18.04
C LYS A 290 -7.01 -1.24 -19.43
N ALA A 291 -5.94 -1.43 -20.21
CA ALA A 291 -5.97 -2.06 -21.52
C ALA A 291 -6.43 -3.53 -21.48
N ASN A 292 -6.20 -4.21 -20.32
CA ASN A 292 -6.66 -5.58 -20.08
C ASN A 292 -8.05 -5.67 -19.41
N GLY A 293 -8.86 -4.60 -19.48
CA GLY A 293 -10.27 -4.60 -19.09
C GLY A 293 -10.54 -4.34 -17.62
N PHE A 294 -9.56 -3.87 -16.84
CA PHE A 294 -9.81 -3.46 -15.46
C PHE A 294 -10.58 -2.15 -15.41
N SER A 295 -11.62 -2.12 -14.58
CA SER A 295 -12.44 -0.92 -14.39
C SER A 295 -11.67 0.15 -13.62
N VAL A 296 -12.02 1.41 -13.86
CA VAL A 296 -11.48 2.56 -13.11
C VAL A 296 -11.63 2.38 -11.58
N SER A 297 -12.77 1.82 -11.14
CA SER A 297 -13.02 1.53 -9.72
C SER A 297 -12.06 0.47 -9.18
N SER A 298 -11.78 -0.58 -9.95
CA SER A 298 -10.82 -1.63 -9.56
C SER A 298 -9.40 -1.07 -9.43
N LEU A 299 -8.99 -0.19 -10.35
CA LEU A 299 -7.67 0.44 -10.30
C LEU A 299 -7.49 1.31 -9.04
N TYR A 300 -8.49 2.12 -8.68
CA TYR A 300 -8.45 2.86 -7.41
C TYR A 300 -8.39 1.93 -6.19
N GLU A 301 -9.17 0.86 -6.19
CA GLU A 301 -9.16 -0.11 -5.10
C GLU A 301 -7.79 -0.75 -4.93
N MET A 302 -7.18 -1.21 -6.02
CA MET A 302 -5.86 -1.83 -6.04
C MET A 302 -4.78 -0.86 -5.53
N SER A 303 -4.75 0.38 -6.02
CA SER A 303 -3.80 1.38 -5.55
C SER A 303 -3.95 1.68 -4.05
N GLY A 304 -5.18 1.72 -3.52
CA GLY A 304 -5.43 1.98 -2.10
C GLY A 304 -5.08 0.83 -1.17
N ARG A 305 -5.06 -0.42 -1.68
CA ARG A 305 -4.75 -1.64 -0.91
C ARG A 305 -3.29 -2.06 -0.98
N THR A 306 -2.53 -1.54 -1.94
CA THR A 306 -1.13 -1.93 -2.11
C THR A 306 -0.20 -1.27 -1.09
N VAL A 307 1.00 -1.80 -0.95
CA VAL A 307 2.08 -1.25 -0.13
C VAL A 307 2.83 -0.18 -0.94
N VAL A 308 3.46 0.78 -0.25
CA VAL A 308 4.28 1.81 -0.89
C VAL A 308 5.63 1.23 -1.31
N VAL A 309 5.87 1.17 -2.61
CA VAL A 309 7.05 0.51 -3.19
C VAL A 309 8.37 1.14 -2.73
N PRO A 310 8.60 2.48 -2.74
CA PRO A 310 9.88 3.06 -2.34
C PRO A 310 10.30 2.78 -0.88
N VAL A 311 9.35 2.57 0.03
CA VAL A 311 9.68 2.16 1.41
C VAL A 311 10.24 0.73 1.41
N LEU A 312 9.62 -0.18 0.64
CA LEU A 312 10.11 -1.56 0.49
C LEU A 312 11.47 -1.61 -0.20
N GLU A 313 11.72 -0.78 -1.21
CA GLU A 313 13.03 -0.65 -1.86
C GLU A 313 14.13 -0.33 -0.84
N GLY A 314 13.86 0.65 0.04
CA GLY A 314 14.79 1.00 1.10
C GLY A 314 15.00 -0.14 2.11
N ILE A 315 13.92 -0.84 2.51
CA ILE A 315 14.01 -2.01 3.40
C ILE A 315 14.84 -3.12 2.75
N PHE A 316 14.57 -3.47 1.49
CA PHE A 316 15.30 -4.54 0.81
C PHE A 316 16.76 -4.18 0.53
N LYS A 317 17.09 -2.93 0.19
CA LYS A 317 18.48 -2.49 0.06
C LYS A 317 19.29 -2.68 1.34
N ASN A 318 18.65 -2.43 2.51
CA ASN A 318 19.33 -2.61 3.79
C ASN A 318 19.35 -4.07 4.28
N LEU A 319 18.33 -4.85 3.92
CA LEU A 319 18.19 -6.26 4.32
C LEU A 319 19.03 -7.20 3.46
N LEU A 320 19.08 -6.95 2.14
CA LEU A 320 19.70 -7.82 1.14
C LEU A 320 21.02 -7.21 0.66
N LYS A 321 21.79 -6.61 1.58
CA LYS A 321 23.15 -6.13 1.25
C LYS A 321 23.92 -7.27 0.62
N GLU A 322 24.50 -7.04 -0.56
CA GLU A 322 25.40 -8.02 -1.18
C GLU A 322 26.53 -8.37 -0.19
N GLU A 323 26.71 -9.68 0.02
CA GLU A 323 27.90 -10.22 0.66
C GLU A 323 29.13 -10.01 -0.23
#